data_ad329aa7e9f8cb9ee616a1fb00d53725
#
_entry.id   ad329aa7e9f8cb9ee616a1fb00d53725
#
_cell.length_a   1.000
_cell.length_b   1.000
_cell.length_c   1.000
_cell.angle_alpha   90.00
_cell.angle_beta   90.00
_cell.angle_gamma   90.00
#
_symmetry.space_group_name_H-M   'P 1'
#
loop_
_entity.id
_entity.type
_entity.pdbx_description
1 polymer ?
#
loop_
_entity_poly.entity_id
_entity_poly.type
_entity_poly.pdbx_seq_one_letter_code
_entity_poly.pdbx_strand_id
1 'polypeptide(L)'
;INTVLSVDQDCSPELTAMFGSSLATSISKIPFNGPIAGVKVGLVDDKFIINPTPEQLENSKLDLTVAGTMDAINMVESSAKEVDEKTMLEALMFGHEAVKTLIKFQMEIIDEIGEEKMEYETLKIPRDLRKEVSTLATEKMDKALRIKDKLEKYNAIDELKEEIVNHYIVKNQDELSDDELKELEVKIKMILNDIEYKIFRGIVVKEHIRADGRKMDEIRPLSTAIDLLPRTHGSALFTRGETQSLSVTTLGALGEHQILDGLGLEDQKRFMLHYNFPQFSVGETGRYGAPGRREIGHGALGEKALLQVIPSEDEFPYTIRVVSEILESNGSSSQASICAGCMS
;
A
#
# COMPACT_ATOMS: atom_id res chain seq x y z
N ILE A 1 -17.52 8.54 -5.70
CA ILE A 1 -17.33 8.06 -7.09
C ILE A 1 -16.99 9.26 -7.93
N ASN A 2 -15.90 9.19 -8.69
CA ASN A 2 -15.53 10.20 -9.67
C ASN A 2 -15.76 9.65 -11.08
N THR A 3 -16.44 10.42 -11.92
CA THR A 3 -16.66 10.09 -13.32
C THR A 3 -16.03 11.16 -14.18
N VAL A 4 -15.04 10.78 -14.99
CA VAL A 4 -14.36 11.68 -15.91
C VAL A 4 -15.21 11.80 -17.18
N LEU A 5 -15.70 12.99 -17.46
CA LEU A 5 -16.56 13.27 -18.63
C LEU A 5 -15.79 13.95 -19.77
N SER A 6 -14.74 14.68 -19.43
CA SER A 6 -13.86 15.37 -20.37
C SER A 6 -12.49 15.55 -19.74
N VAL A 7 -11.45 15.55 -20.55
CA VAL A 7 -10.04 15.68 -20.12
C VAL A 7 -9.38 16.79 -20.89
N ASP A 8 -8.67 17.66 -20.20
CA ASP A 8 -7.63 18.49 -20.74
C ASP A 8 -6.30 17.70 -20.63
N GLN A 9 -5.63 17.48 -21.72
CA GLN A 9 -4.45 16.62 -21.79
C GLN A 9 -3.26 17.17 -20.98
N ASP A 10 -3.25 18.47 -20.70
CA ASP A 10 -2.23 19.10 -19.87
C ASP A 10 -2.52 18.98 -18.35
N CYS A 11 -3.70 18.46 -17.99
CA CYS A 11 -4.14 18.35 -16.60
C CYS A 11 -4.46 16.91 -16.22
N SER A 12 -3.83 16.40 -15.16
CA SER A 12 -4.12 15.05 -14.65
C SER A 12 -5.54 14.95 -14.07
N PRO A 13 -6.41 14.09 -14.65
CA PRO A 13 -7.75 13.89 -14.12
C PRO A 13 -7.74 13.23 -12.74
N GLU A 14 -6.72 12.45 -12.40
CA GLU A 14 -6.58 11.78 -11.10
C GLU A 14 -6.39 12.79 -9.97
N LEU A 15 -5.56 13.83 -10.18
CA LEU A 15 -5.35 14.89 -9.19
C LEU A 15 -6.61 15.74 -8.99
N THR A 16 -7.32 16.04 -10.07
CA THR A 16 -8.60 16.73 -10.03
C THR A 16 -9.65 15.89 -9.30
N ALA A 17 -9.70 14.59 -9.55
CA ALA A 17 -10.60 13.66 -8.88
C ALA A 17 -10.27 13.54 -7.38
N MET A 18 -9.00 13.52 -7.01
CA MET A 18 -8.55 13.52 -5.61
C MET A 18 -9.03 14.79 -4.89
N PHE A 19 -8.80 15.96 -5.48
CA PHE A 19 -9.27 17.24 -4.96
C PHE A 19 -10.79 17.27 -4.80
N GLY A 20 -11.53 16.87 -5.84
CA GLY A 20 -12.99 16.83 -5.83
C GLY A 20 -13.55 15.86 -4.78
N SER A 21 -12.93 14.69 -4.61
CA SER A 21 -13.33 13.72 -3.57
C SER A 21 -13.10 14.26 -2.17
N SER A 22 -11.95 14.88 -1.94
CA SER A 22 -11.63 15.52 -0.67
C SER A 22 -12.61 16.63 -0.33
N LEU A 23 -12.84 17.54 -1.27
CA LEU A 23 -13.75 18.67 -1.09
C LEU A 23 -15.19 18.20 -0.86
N ALA A 24 -15.71 17.29 -1.70
CA ALA A 24 -17.07 16.76 -1.55
C ALA A 24 -17.29 16.08 -0.20
N THR A 25 -16.31 15.33 0.30
CA THR A 25 -16.39 14.73 1.63
C THR A 25 -16.31 15.79 2.72
N SER A 26 -15.44 16.78 2.54
CA SER A 26 -15.21 17.83 3.53
C SER A 26 -16.39 18.79 3.69
N ILE A 27 -17.12 19.12 2.62
CA ILE A 27 -18.34 19.97 2.72
C ILE A 27 -19.58 19.23 3.19
N SER A 28 -19.58 17.89 3.15
CA SER A 28 -20.71 17.06 3.55
C SER A 28 -20.79 16.88 5.08
N LYS A 29 -21.87 16.26 5.56
CA LYS A 29 -22.07 15.88 6.99
C LYS A 29 -21.13 14.76 7.47
N ILE A 30 -20.34 14.14 6.59
CA ILE A 30 -19.45 13.03 6.95
C ILE A 30 -18.34 13.54 7.87
N PRO A 31 -18.07 12.90 9.03
CA PRO A 31 -16.99 13.25 9.94
C PRO A 31 -15.63 12.84 9.33
N PHE A 32 -15.05 13.73 8.56
CA PHE A 32 -13.79 13.54 7.83
C PHE A 32 -12.68 14.45 8.38
N ASN A 33 -11.53 13.89 8.74
CA ASN A 33 -10.38 14.61 9.26
C ASN A 33 -9.45 15.15 8.15
N GLY A 34 -10.04 15.53 7.01
CA GLY A 34 -9.34 16.21 5.92
C GLY A 34 -9.40 17.73 6.07
N PRO A 35 -9.17 18.47 4.99
CA PRO A 35 -9.02 17.99 3.60
C PRO A 35 -7.63 17.41 3.27
N ILE A 36 -7.57 16.73 2.12
CA ILE A 36 -6.33 16.27 1.49
C ILE A 36 -6.21 16.85 0.08
N ALA A 37 -4.99 16.93 -0.42
CA ALA A 37 -4.72 17.28 -1.82
C ALA A 37 -3.49 16.53 -2.34
N GLY A 38 -3.31 16.52 -3.64
CA GLY A 38 -2.15 15.96 -4.30
C GLY A 38 -1.69 16.80 -5.47
N VAL A 39 -0.40 16.73 -5.77
CA VAL A 39 0.25 17.38 -6.90
C VAL A 39 1.27 16.44 -7.53
N LYS A 40 1.59 16.68 -8.81
CA LYS A 40 2.78 16.12 -9.44
C LYS A 40 3.95 17.11 -9.33
N VAL A 41 5.17 16.57 -9.22
CA VAL A 41 6.42 17.34 -9.25
C VAL A 41 7.31 16.75 -10.33
N GLY A 42 7.68 17.57 -11.30
CA GLY A 42 8.72 17.26 -12.28
C GLY A 42 10.04 17.95 -11.96
N LEU A 43 11.13 17.43 -12.54
CA LEU A 43 12.47 18.04 -12.49
C LEU A 43 12.99 18.22 -13.92
N VAL A 44 12.85 19.44 -14.43
CA VAL A 44 13.26 19.82 -15.79
C VAL A 44 14.32 20.93 -15.71
N ASP A 45 15.43 20.76 -16.38
CA ASP A 45 16.57 21.71 -16.34
C ASP A 45 16.98 22.10 -14.92
N ASP A 46 17.03 21.09 -14.04
CA ASP A 46 17.37 21.21 -12.61
C ASP A 46 16.43 22.16 -11.83
N LYS A 47 15.18 22.33 -12.30
CA LYS A 47 14.13 23.09 -11.63
C LYS A 47 12.90 22.22 -11.35
N PHE A 48 12.37 22.35 -10.16
CA PHE A 48 11.09 21.71 -9.82
C PHE A 48 9.92 22.44 -10.45
N ILE A 49 8.99 21.69 -11.03
CA ILE A 49 7.76 22.18 -11.66
C ILE A 49 6.57 21.45 -11.02
N ILE A 50 5.55 22.20 -10.59
CA ILE A 50 4.28 21.64 -10.11
C ILE A 50 3.38 21.35 -11.31
N ASN A 51 2.78 20.16 -11.30
CA ASN A 51 1.86 19.66 -12.33
C ASN A 51 2.43 19.87 -13.76
N PRO A 52 3.60 19.26 -14.05
CA PRO A 52 4.24 19.41 -15.35
C PRO A 52 3.30 18.88 -16.46
N THR A 53 3.33 19.54 -17.61
CA THR A 53 2.62 19.07 -18.81
C THR A 53 3.27 17.77 -19.33
N PRO A 54 2.58 16.98 -20.19
CA PRO A 54 3.17 15.80 -20.81
C PRO A 54 4.50 16.06 -21.50
N GLU A 55 4.61 17.16 -22.27
CA GLU A 55 5.85 17.57 -22.93
C GLU A 55 7.00 17.84 -21.92
N GLN A 56 6.67 18.46 -20.78
CA GLN A 56 7.63 18.68 -19.71
C GLN A 56 8.05 17.37 -19.03
N LEU A 57 7.13 16.40 -18.88
CA LEU A 57 7.41 15.09 -18.28
C LEU A 57 8.35 14.24 -19.15
N GLU A 58 8.26 14.29 -20.47
CA GLU A 58 9.19 13.60 -21.39
C GLU A 58 10.65 13.99 -21.10
N ASN A 59 10.89 15.28 -20.83
CA ASN A 59 12.21 15.84 -20.53
C ASN A 59 12.56 15.85 -19.04
N SER A 60 11.66 15.36 -18.19
CA SER A 60 11.85 15.37 -16.75
C SER A 60 12.71 14.20 -16.27
N LYS A 61 13.58 14.48 -15.29
CA LYS A 61 14.31 13.45 -14.54
C LYS A 61 13.45 12.82 -13.43
N LEU A 62 12.29 13.40 -13.14
CA LEU A 62 11.42 13.00 -12.03
C LEU A 62 9.95 13.14 -12.44
N ASP A 63 9.17 12.08 -12.22
CA ASP A 63 7.71 12.10 -12.16
C ASP A 63 7.30 11.66 -10.77
N LEU A 64 7.01 12.63 -9.90
CA LEU A 64 6.71 12.41 -8.49
C LEU A 64 5.30 12.91 -8.18
N THR A 65 4.44 12.01 -7.69
CA THR A 65 3.16 12.39 -7.12
C THR A 65 3.27 12.46 -5.59
N VAL A 66 2.87 13.58 -5.03
CA VAL A 66 2.85 13.84 -3.58
C VAL A 66 1.42 14.16 -3.17
N ALA A 67 0.89 13.44 -2.19
CA ALA A 67 -0.41 13.73 -1.59
C ALA A 67 -0.31 13.76 -0.07
N GLY A 68 -1.09 14.63 0.56
CA GLY A 68 -1.03 14.79 2.01
C GLY A 68 -2.09 15.72 2.58
N THR A 69 -1.92 15.98 3.86
CA THR A 69 -2.66 16.95 4.66
C THR A 69 -1.84 18.24 4.84
N MET A 70 -2.38 19.20 5.59
CA MET A 70 -1.65 20.41 5.96
C MET A 70 -0.32 20.11 6.67
N ASP A 71 -0.28 19.05 7.48
CA ASP A 71 0.81 18.77 8.40
C ASP A 71 1.74 17.63 7.94
N ALA A 72 1.28 16.76 7.02
CA ALA A 72 2.01 15.55 6.67
C ALA A 72 1.81 15.12 5.21
N ILE A 73 2.87 14.54 4.64
CA ILE A 73 2.81 13.78 3.39
C ILE A 73 2.33 12.37 3.73
N ASN A 74 1.24 11.94 3.10
CA ASN A 74 0.60 10.66 3.37
C ASN A 74 0.83 9.63 2.25
N MET A 75 1.09 10.09 1.04
CA MET A 75 1.31 9.23 -0.12
C MET A 75 2.38 9.83 -1.03
N VAL A 76 3.24 8.95 -1.51
CA VAL A 76 4.30 9.27 -2.48
C VAL A 76 4.32 8.17 -3.52
N GLU A 77 4.34 8.53 -4.79
CA GLU A 77 4.61 7.65 -5.91
C GLU A 77 5.58 8.33 -6.87
N SER A 78 6.65 7.63 -7.25
CA SER A 78 7.71 8.24 -8.05
C SER A 78 8.24 7.32 -9.13
N SER A 79 8.61 7.92 -10.25
CA SER A 79 9.51 7.40 -11.27
C SER A 79 10.66 8.38 -11.43
N ALA A 80 11.91 7.91 -11.36
CA ALA A 80 13.07 8.78 -11.38
C ALA A 80 14.20 8.22 -12.25
N LYS A 81 14.89 9.09 -12.97
CA LYS A 81 16.08 8.78 -13.74
C LYS A 81 17.31 9.11 -12.89
N GLU A 82 17.70 8.19 -11.98
CA GLU A 82 18.88 8.28 -11.11
C GLU A 82 18.97 9.59 -10.30
N VAL A 83 17.82 10.06 -9.77
CA VAL A 83 17.78 11.22 -8.89
C VAL A 83 18.28 10.84 -7.50
N ASP A 84 19.19 11.62 -6.92
CA ASP A 84 19.72 11.38 -5.57
C ASP A 84 18.69 11.65 -4.46
N GLU A 85 18.92 11.10 -3.27
CA GLU A 85 18.00 11.17 -2.13
C GLU A 85 17.76 12.60 -1.64
N LYS A 86 18.78 13.48 -1.73
CA LYS A 86 18.66 14.88 -1.31
C LYS A 86 17.71 15.63 -2.24
N THR A 87 17.93 15.51 -3.53
CA THR A 87 17.07 16.12 -4.57
C THR A 87 15.65 15.56 -4.47
N MET A 88 15.47 14.25 -4.21
CA MET A 88 14.16 13.65 -3.97
C MET A 88 13.47 14.25 -2.75
N LEU A 89 14.18 14.42 -1.64
CA LEU A 89 13.62 15.06 -0.43
C LEU A 89 13.22 16.51 -0.68
N GLU A 90 14.03 17.28 -1.41
CA GLU A 90 13.71 18.65 -1.81
C GLU A 90 12.45 18.70 -2.69
N ALA A 91 12.30 17.77 -3.63
CA ALA A 91 11.10 17.62 -4.47
C ALA A 91 9.84 17.30 -3.65
N LEU A 92 9.94 16.40 -2.68
CA LEU A 92 8.85 16.07 -1.76
C LEU A 92 8.38 17.27 -0.97
N MET A 93 9.31 18.03 -0.41
CA MET A 93 8.99 19.24 0.36
C MET A 93 8.41 20.34 -0.53
N PHE A 94 8.94 20.52 -1.74
CA PHE A 94 8.40 21.45 -2.73
C PHE A 94 6.95 21.09 -3.11
N GLY A 95 6.67 19.83 -3.35
CA GLY A 95 5.30 19.35 -3.62
C GLY A 95 4.36 19.56 -2.44
N HIS A 96 4.84 19.33 -1.20
CA HIS A 96 4.03 19.51 -0.01
C HIS A 96 3.60 20.97 0.21
N GLU A 97 4.44 21.95 -0.12
CA GLU A 97 4.05 23.37 -0.07
C GLU A 97 2.90 23.69 -1.06
N ALA A 98 2.92 23.09 -2.24
CA ALA A 98 1.82 23.22 -3.20
C ALA A 98 0.54 22.50 -2.69
N VAL A 99 0.67 21.32 -2.08
CA VAL A 99 -0.44 20.61 -1.42
C VAL A 99 -1.10 21.50 -0.35
N LYS A 100 -0.31 22.15 0.50
CA LYS A 100 -0.82 23.09 1.51
C LYS A 100 -1.62 24.24 0.92
N THR A 101 -1.21 24.75 -0.24
CA THR A 101 -1.91 25.81 -0.96
C THR A 101 -3.30 25.33 -1.41
N LEU A 102 -3.39 24.13 -1.99
CA LEU A 102 -4.66 23.54 -2.39
C LEU A 102 -5.58 23.23 -1.18
N ILE A 103 -4.99 22.83 -0.07
CA ILE A 103 -5.75 22.57 1.17
C ILE A 103 -6.34 23.87 1.72
N LYS A 104 -5.57 24.96 1.75
CA LYS A 104 -6.09 26.27 2.17
C LYS A 104 -7.26 26.72 1.31
N PHE A 105 -7.18 26.53 0.00
CA PHE A 105 -8.29 26.83 -0.90
C PHE A 105 -9.53 25.95 -0.61
N GLN A 106 -9.34 24.65 -0.32
CA GLN A 106 -10.45 23.81 0.11
C GLN A 106 -11.08 24.33 1.43
N MET A 107 -10.25 24.74 2.40
CA MET A 107 -10.73 25.27 3.68
C MET A 107 -11.59 26.53 3.50
N GLU A 108 -11.21 27.44 2.60
CA GLU A 108 -12.03 28.63 2.26
C GLU A 108 -13.43 28.22 1.76
N ILE A 109 -13.50 27.21 0.89
CA ILE A 109 -14.79 26.68 0.38
C ILE A 109 -15.58 25.99 1.49
N ILE A 110 -14.90 25.20 2.35
CA ILE A 110 -15.55 24.50 3.47
C ILE A 110 -16.13 25.49 4.47
N ASP A 111 -15.45 26.60 4.73
CA ASP A 111 -15.92 27.66 5.63
C ASP A 111 -17.16 28.38 5.07
N GLU A 112 -17.30 28.47 3.74
CA GLU A 112 -18.44 29.14 3.09
C GLU A 112 -19.68 28.24 2.96
N ILE A 113 -19.50 26.97 2.57
CA ILE A 113 -20.61 26.08 2.20
C ILE A 113 -20.63 24.72 2.93
N GLY A 114 -19.70 24.50 3.85
CA GLY A 114 -19.62 23.23 4.57
C GLY A 114 -20.80 23.00 5.50
N GLU A 115 -21.29 21.77 5.57
CA GLU A 115 -22.34 21.36 6.50
C GLU A 115 -21.76 20.93 7.85
N GLU A 116 -22.55 21.10 8.92
CA GLU A 116 -22.21 20.60 10.25
C GLU A 116 -22.05 19.08 10.22
N LYS A 117 -20.96 18.60 10.82
CA LYS A 117 -20.63 17.16 10.82
C LYS A 117 -21.61 16.39 11.70
N MET A 118 -22.04 15.21 11.21
CA MET A 118 -22.88 14.31 11.99
C MET A 118 -22.18 13.86 13.25
N GLU A 119 -22.90 13.85 14.35
CA GLU A 119 -22.45 13.22 15.58
C GLU A 119 -22.43 11.68 15.41
N TYR A 120 -21.47 11.03 15.99
CA TYR A 120 -21.40 9.57 16.03
C TYR A 120 -20.87 9.10 17.39
N GLU A 121 -21.38 8.00 17.83
CA GLU A 121 -20.92 7.37 19.07
C GLU A 121 -19.70 6.48 18.78
N THR A 122 -18.65 6.69 19.55
CA THR A 122 -17.49 5.79 19.55
C THR A 122 -17.65 4.74 20.64
N LEU A 123 -17.21 3.53 20.35
CA LEU A 123 -17.18 2.46 21.33
C LEU A 123 -16.26 2.85 22.51
N LYS A 124 -16.85 3.05 23.69
CA LYS A 124 -16.09 3.42 24.89
C LYS A 124 -15.64 2.16 25.62
N ILE A 125 -14.35 2.04 25.84
CA ILE A 125 -13.77 0.93 26.62
C ILE A 125 -13.62 1.39 28.07
N PRO A 126 -14.30 0.72 29.06
CA PRO A 126 -14.15 1.02 30.48
C PRO A 126 -12.70 0.86 30.94
N ARG A 127 -12.25 1.76 31.80
CA ARG A 127 -10.85 1.74 32.31
C ARG A 127 -10.55 0.48 33.12
N ASP A 128 -11.51 0.01 33.89
CA ASP A 128 -11.36 -1.18 34.73
C ASP A 128 -11.23 -2.45 33.85
N LEU A 129 -12.08 -2.60 32.83
CA LEU A 129 -11.96 -3.67 31.85
C LEU A 129 -10.58 -3.66 31.17
N ARG A 130 -10.12 -2.48 30.73
CA ARG A 130 -8.79 -2.33 30.12
C ARG A 130 -7.68 -2.77 31.07
N LYS A 131 -7.77 -2.40 32.35
CA LYS A 131 -6.78 -2.77 33.37
C LYS A 131 -6.78 -4.28 33.62
N GLU A 132 -7.95 -4.89 33.79
CA GLU A 132 -8.09 -6.33 34.03
C GLU A 132 -7.52 -7.14 32.85
N VAL A 133 -7.96 -6.85 31.62
CA VAL A 133 -7.47 -7.52 30.40
C VAL A 133 -5.96 -7.33 30.26
N SER A 134 -5.45 -6.10 30.49
CA SER A 134 -4.01 -5.83 30.38
C SER A 134 -3.20 -6.65 31.41
N THR A 135 -3.71 -6.82 32.62
CA THR A 135 -3.04 -7.63 33.65
C THR A 135 -2.94 -9.10 33.24
N LEU A 136 -3.98 -9.65 32.62
CA LEU A 136 -4.01 -11.03 32.14
C LEU A 136 -3.17 -11.27 30.87
N ALA A 137 -3.17 -10.30 29.96
CA ALA A 137 -2.65 -10.49 28.62
C ALA A 137 -1.18 -10.10 28.44
N THR A 138 -0.69 -9.04 29.12
CA THR A 138 0.58 -8.38 28.77
C THR A 138 1.78 -9.34 28.77
N GLU A 139 1.96 -10.13 29.84
CA GLU A 139 3.11 -11.04 29.92
C GLU A 139 3.03 -12.18 28.90
N LYS A 140 1.83 -12.74 28.71
CA LYS A 140 1.59 -13.81 27.73
C LYS A 140 1.80 -13.31 26.30
N MET A 141 1.31 -12.10 25.99
CA MET A 141 1.46 -11.47 24.69
C MET A 141 2.93 -11.13 24.37
N ASP A 142 3.71 -10.65 25.36
CA ASP A 142 5.15 -10.41 25.17
C ASP A 142 5.89 -11.71 24.83
N LYS A 143 5.57 -12.81 25.52
CA LYS A 143 6.15 -14.13 25.21
C LYS A 143 5.78 -14.61 23.81
N ALA A 144 4.51 -14.50 23.41
CA ALA A 144 4.04 -14.90 22.09
C ALA A 144 4.71 -14.10 20.97
N LEU A 145 4.83 -12.77 21.14
CA LEU A 145 5.46 -11.88 20.16
C LEU A 145 6.96 -12.15 19.95
N ARG A 146 7.63 -12.81 20.88
CA ARG A 146 9.07 -13.17 20.80
C ARG A 146 9.32 -14.51 20.09
N ILE A 147 8.29 -15.25 19.72
CA ILE A 147 8.42 -16.47 18.90
C ILE A 147 8.94 -16.06 17.53
N LYS A 148 10.00 -16.71 17.05
CA LYS A 148 10.64 -16.36 15.77
C LYS A 148 9.88 -16.89 14.57
N ASP A 149 9.40 -18.13 14.66
CA ASP A 149 8.61 -18.74 13.59
C ASP A 149 7.28 -17.99 13.44
N LYS A 150 6.94 -17.68 12.19
CA LYS A 150 5.76 -16.87 11.85
C LYS A 150 4.45 -17.56 12.22
N LEU A 151 4.31 -18.83 11.84
CA LEU A 151 3.06 -19.58 12.06
C LEU A 151 2.85 -19.89 13.54
N GLU A 152 3.90 -20.32 14.23
CA GLU A 152 3.86 -20.56 15.68
C GLU A 152 3.51 -19.28 16.45
N LYS A 153 4.08 -18.14 16.04
CA LYS A 153 3.77 -16.83 16.64
C LYS A 153 2.30 -16.46 16.49
N TYR A 154 1.77 -16.52 15.26
CA TYR A 154 0.37 -16.16 15.02
C TYR A 154 -0.58 -17.10 15.75
N ASN A 155 -0.33 -18.41 15.72
CA ASN A 155 -1.12 -19.37 16.45
C ASN A 155 -1.12 -19.06 17.96
N ALA A 156 0.04 -18.78 18.54
CA ALA A 156 0.14 -18.45 19.97
C ALA A 156 -0.59 -17.14 20.33
N ILE A 157 -0.58 -16.13 19.44
CA ILE A 157 -1.31 -14.88 19.63
C ILE A 157 -2.82 -15.11 19.51
N ASP A 158 -3.26 -15.87 18.53
CA ASP A 158 -4.68 -16.15 18.30
C ASP A 158 -5.26 -17.01 19.43
N GLU A 159 -4.58 -18.07 19.84
CA GLU A 159 -4.97 -18.89 21.00
C GLU A 159 -5.07 -18.05 22.28
N LEU A 160 -4.13 -17.15 22.52
CA LEU A 160 -4.19 -16.24 23.66
C LEU A 160 -5.38 -15.29 23.59
N LYS A 161 -5.66 -14.73 22.40
CA LYS A 161 -6.82 -13.84 22.21
C LYS A 161 -8.13 -14.59 22.45
N GLU A 162 -8.25 -15.80 21.92
CA GLU A 162 -9.42 -16.65 22.12
C GLU A 162 -9.60 -17.06 23.59
N GLU A 163 -8.52 -17.46 24.27
CA GLU A 163 -8.54 -17.80 25.70
C GLU A 163 -9.11 -16.64 26.53
N ILE A 164 -8.62 -15.43 26.31
CA ILE A 164 -9.04 -14.25 27.06
C ILE A 164 -10.47 -13.85 26.72
N VAL A 165 -10.84 -13.82 25.44
CA VAL A 165 -12.22 -13.52 25.01
C VAL A 165 -13.18 -14.51 25.67
N ASN A 166 -12.92 -15.81 25.56
CA ASN A 166 -13.77 -16.86 26.11
C ASN A 166 -13.88 -16.74 27.64
N HIS A 167 -12.79 -16.41 28.35
CA HIS A 167 -12.81 -16.17 29.80
C HIS A 167 -13.86 -15.11 30.18
N TYR A 168 -13.90 -13.99 29.46
CA TYR A 168 -14.85 -12.91 29.77
C TYR A 168 -16.26 -13.21 29.28
N ILE A 169 -16.44 -13.90 28.17
CA ILE A 169 -17.76 -14.30 27.69
C ILE A 169 -18.42 -15.27 28.68
N VAL A 170 -17.69 -16.31 29.11
CA VAL A 170 -18.21 -17.28 30.09
C VAL A 170 -18.49 -16.62 31.44
N LYS A 171 -17.65 -15.69 31.89
CA LYS A 171 -17.85 -14.95 33.12
C LYS A 171 -19.12 -14.11 33.14
N ASN A 172 -19.55 -13.59 32.00
CA ASN A 172 -20.65 -12.62 31.90
C ASN A 172 -21.90 -13.17 31.18
N GLN A 173 -21.90 -14.42 30.71
CA GLN A 173 -22.97 -15.00 29.90
C GLN A 173 -24.33 -15.05 30.60
N ASP A 174 -24.36 -15.12 31.95
CA ASP A 174 -25.59 -15.16 32.74
C ASP A 174 -26.12 -13.76 33.08
N GLU A 175 -25.33 -12.71 32.88
CA GLU A 175 -25.66 -11.33 33.25
C GLU A 175 -25.95 -10.41 32.06
N LEU A 176 -25.35 -10.72 30.89
CA LEU A 176 -25.42 -9.90 29.68
C LEU A 176 -26.25 -10.56 28.59
N SER A 177 -26.94 -9.76 27.78
CA SER A 177 -27.61 -10.21 26.57
C SER A 177 -26.61 -10.57 25.47
N ASP A 178 -27.06 -11.29 24.43
CA ASP A 178 -26.22 -11.70 23.29
C ASP A 178 -25.57 -10.52 22.57
N ASP A 179 -26.25 -9.37 22.50
CA ASP A 179 -25.70 -8.19 21.84
C ASP A 179 -24.68 -7.46 22.72
N GLU A 180 -24.88 -7.44 24.03
CA GLU A 180 -23.90 -6.92 24.99
C GLU A 180 -22.65 -7.82 25.07
N LEU A 181 -22.81 -9.14 24.96
CA LEU A 181 -21.67 -10.06 24.88
C LEU A 181 -20.84 -9.85 23.61
N LYS A 182 -21.49 -9.62 22.45
CA LYS A 182 -20.78 -9.26 21.21
C LYS A 182 -20.03 -7.94 21.35
N GLU A 183 -20.64 -6.94 21.98
CA GLU A 183 -19.97 -5.66 22.24
C GLU A 183 -18.79 -5.82 23.20
N LEU A 184 -18.93 -6.64 24.24
CA LEU A 184 -17.86 -6.98 25.16
C LEU A 184 -16.69 -7.67 24.45
N GLU A 185 -16.97 -8.64 23.57
CA GLU A 185 -16.00 -9.32 22.74
C GLU A 185 -15.19 -8.33 21.89
N VAL A 186 -15.88 -7.40 21.20
CA VAL A 186 -15.22 -6.36 20.40
C VAL A 186 -14.32 -5.48 21.27
N LYS A 187 -14.79 -5.05 22.44
CA LYS A 187 -13.97 -4.26 23.39
C LYS A 187 -12.72 -4.99 23.84
N ILE A 188 -12.83 -6.27 24.15
CA ILE A 188 -11.69 -7.10 24.58
C ILE A 188 -10.69 -7.26 23.43
N LYS A 189 -11.16 -7.58 22.22
CA LYS A 189 -10.29 -7.69 21.04
C LYS A 189 -9.55 -6.36 20.74
N MET A 190 -10.21 -5.22 20.89
CA MET A 190 -9.57 -3.91 20.76
C MET A 190 -8.47 -3.69 21.81
N ILE A 191 -8.71 -4.08 23.06
CA ILE A 191 -7.69 -3.97 24.13
C ILE A 191 -6.50 -4.88 23.81
N LEU A 192 -6.74 -6.12 23.39
CA LEU A 192 -5.70 -7.07 23.06
C LEU A 192 -4.84 -6.60 21.87
N ASN A 193 -5.46 -6.04 20.85
CA ASN A 193 -4.75 -5.44 19.71
C ASN A 193 -3.91 -4.23 20.14
N ASP A 194 -4.41 -3.38 21.05
CA ASP A 194 -3.64 -2.25 21.61
C ASP A 194 -2.42 -2.74 22.40
N ILE A 195 -2.56 -3.83 23.14
CA ILE A 195 -1.46 -4.45 23.94
C ILE A 195 -0.42 -5.03 22.98
N GLU A 196 -0.85 -5.83 22.02
CA GLU A 196 0.02 -6.39 20.97
C GLU A 196 0.82 -5.30 20.28
N TYR A 197 0.13 -4.26 19.79
CA TYR A 197 0.78 -3.12 19.13
C TYR A 197 1.82 -2.44 20.01
N LYS A 198 1.49 -2.15 21.28
CA LYS A 198 2.40 -1.46 22.21
C LYS A 198 3.63 -2.29 22.53
N ILE A 199 3.46 -3.58 22.78
CA ILE A 199 4.57 -4.49 23.07
C ILE A 199 5.46 -4.61 21.82
N PHE A 200 4.86 -4.89 20.68
CA PHE A 200 5.58 -5.00 19.40
C PHE A 200 6.40 -3.74 19.08
N ARG A 201 5.76 -2.57 19.18
CA ARG A 201 6.46 -1.29 19.00
C ARG A 201 7.55 -1.09 20.03
N GLY A 202 7.31 -1.52 21.27
CA GLY A 202 8.31 -1.46 22.34
C GLY A 202 9.56 -2.30 22.03
N ILE A 203 9.38 -3.52 21.54
CA ILE A 203 10.48 -4.40 21.10
C ILE A 203 11.29 -3.73 19.98
N VAL A 204 10.61 -3.23 18.95
CA VAL A 204 11.30 -2.60 17.80
C VAL A 204 12.04 -1.32 18.21
N VAL A 205 11.40 -0.42 18.96
CA VAL A 205 11.96 0.90 19.26
C VAL A 205 13.00 0.88 20.39
N LYS A 206 12.81 0.01 21.41
CA LYS A 206 13.69 -0.01 22.58
C LYS A 206 14.79 -1.05 22.49
N GLU A 207 14.47 -2.22 21.94
CA GLU A 207 15.42 -3.34 21.85
C GLU A 207 16.13 -3.41 20.50
N HIS A 208 15.65 -2.64 19.49
CA HIS A 208 16.16 -2.63 18.12
C HIS A 208 16.15 -4.02 17.46
N ILE A 209 15.11 -4.80 17.76
CA ILE A 209 14.88 -6.14 17.21
C ILE A 209 13.61 -6.10 16.36
N ARG A 210 13.66 -6.69 15.16
CA ARG A 210 12.51 -6.82 14.25
C ARG A 210 11.65 -8.03 14.64
N ALA A 211 10.42 -8.10 14.09
CA ALA A 211 9.44 -9.13 14.45
C ALA A 211 9.91 -10.59 14.31
N ASP A 212 10.82 -10.84 13.39
CA ASP A 212 11.43 -12.16 13.11
C ASP A 212 12.80 -12.37 13.79
N GLY A 213 13.16 -11.46 14.70
CA GLY A 213 14.40 -11.52 15.47
C GLY A 213 15.64 -10.95 14.78
N ARG A 214 15.50 -10.40 13.54
CA ARG A 214 16.59 -9.73 12.83
C ARG A 214 16.95 -8.39 13.49
N LYS A 215 18.18 -7.93 13.24
CA LYS A 215 18.62 -6.56 13.52
C LYS A 215 17.96 -5.56 12.56
N MET A 216 18.08 -4.28 12.85
CA MET A 216 17.43 -3.22 12.07
C MET A 216 17.97 -3.10 10.64
N ASP A 217 19.24 -3.37 10.43
CA ASP A 217 19.98 -3.34 9.16
C ASP A 217 20.12 -4.71 8.46
N GLU A 218 19.56 -5.76 9.05
CA GLU A 218 19.67 -7.12 8.51
C GLU A 218 18.61 -7.37 7.44
N ILE A 219 19.03 -7.83 6.27
CA ILE A 219 18.15 -8.26 5.18
C ILE A 219 17.81 -9.74 5.36
N ARG A 220 16.56 -10.13 5.02
CA ARG A 220 16.16 -11.54 5.00
C ARG A 220 16.99 -12.30 3.97
N PRO A 221 17.22 -13.61 4.17
CA PRO A 221 17.94 -14.43 3.18
C PRO A 221 17.31 -14.31 1.79
N LEU A 222 18.15 -14.14 0.79
CA LEU A 222 17.76 -14.07 -0.61
C LEU A 222 18.14 -15.34 -1.33
N SER A 223 17.25 -15.85 -2.18
CA SER A 223 17.57 -16.88 -3.17
C SER A 223 16.86 -16.58 -4.48
N THR A 224 17.51 -16.97 -5.57
CA THR A 224 17.01 -16.73 -6.92
C THR A 224 17.23 -17.96 -7.79
N ALA A 225 16.33 -18.19 -8.74
CA ALA A 225 16.49 -19.20 -9.77
C ALA A 225 15.90 -18.68 -11.08
N ILE A 226 16.51 -19.01 -12.20
CA ILE A 226 16.04 -18.67 -13.55
C ILE A 226 15.80 -19.94 -14.36
N ASP A 227 15.12 -19.81 -15.49
CA ASP A 227 14.83 -20.92 -16.43
C ASP A 227 14.08 -22.10 -15.78
N LEU A 228 13.17 -21.81 -14.86
CA LEU A 228 12.42 -22.82 -14.13
C LEU A 228 11.34 -23.52 -14.95
N LEU A 229 10.71 -22.75 -15.85
CA LEU A 229 9.60 -23.24 -16.65
C LEU A 229 10.05 -23.48 -18.08
N PRO A 230 9.95 -24.73 -18.58
CA PRO A 230 10.26 -25.04 -19.95
C PRO A 230 9.27 -24.37 -20.90
N ARG A 231 9.72 -23.91 -22.07
CA ARG A 231 8.90 -23.35 -23.16
C ARG A 231 8.30 -21.96 -22.89
N THR A 232 8.75 -21.26 -21.86
CA THR A 232 8.52 -19.82 -21.67
C THR A 232 9.66 -19.04 -22.34
N HIS A 233 9.47 -17.76 -22.62
CA HIS A 233 10.56 -16.92 -23.14
C HIS A 233 11.53 -16.52 -22.04
N GLY A 234 11.05 -16.45 -20.80
CA GLY A 234 11.83 -16.30 -19.60
C GLY A 234 11.03 -16.67 -18.36
N SER A 235 11.68 -17.12 -17.32
CA SER A 235 11.06 -17.37 -16.02
C SER A 235 12.06 -17.23 -14.89
N ALA A 236 11.65 -16.62 -13.80
CA ALA A 236 12.47 -16.43 -12.62
C ALA A 236 11.68 -16.60 -11.33
N LEU A 237 12.31 -17.22 -10.35
CA LEU A 237 11.83 -17.31 -8.98
C LEU A 237 12.73 -16.44 -8.10
N PHE A 238 12.11 -15.52 -7.39
CA PHE A 238 12.75 -14.69 -6.38
C PHE A 238 12.18 -14.99 -5.01
N THR A 239 13.03 -15.28 -4.05
CA THR A 239 12.64 -15.55 -2.67
C THR A 239 13.40 -14.63 -1.72
N ARG A 240 12.67 -13.97 -0.81
CA ARG A 240 13.22 -13.17 0.27
C ARG A 240 12.58 -13.60 1.59
N GLY A 241 13.26 -14.48 2.31
CA GLY A 241 12.70 -15.17 3.49
C GLY A 241 11.45 -15.94 3.09
N GLU A 242 10.31 -15.56 3.66
CA GLU A 242 8.98 -16.16 3.40
C GLU A 242 8.15 -15.33 2.39
N THR A 243 8.78 -14.59 1.50
CA THR A 243 8.12 -13.93 0.37
C THR A 243 8.71 -14.47 -0.92
N GLN A 244 7.87 -15.08 -1.75
CA GLN A 244 8.27 -15.73 -2.97
C GLN A 244 7.42 -15.28 -4.16
N SER A 245 8.07 -14.88 -5.25
CA SER A 245 7.45 -14.49 -6.52
C SER A 245 8.03 -15.29 -7.67
N LEU A 246 7.16 -15.91 -8.46
CA LEU A 246 7.47 -16.55 -9.74
C LEU A 246 7.02 -15.61 -10.86
N SER A 247 7.95 -15.06 -11.61
CA SER A 247 7.66 -14.24 -12.78
C SER A 247 7.92 -14.99 -14.08
N VAL A 248 7.03 -14.82 -15.03
CA VAL A 248 7.09 -15.46 -16.35
C VAL A 248 6.98 -14.39 -17.43
N THR A 249 7.96 -14.35 -18.32
CA THR A 249 8.01 -13.42 -19.43
C THR A 249 7.55 -14.09 -20.72
N THR A 250 6.69 -13.39 -21.46
CA THR A 250 6.26 -13.73 -22.82
C THR A 250 6.60 -12.59 -23.75
N LEU A 251 7.22 -12.91 -24.87
CA LEU A 251 7.55 -11.99 -25.94
C LEU A 251 6.54 -12.18 -27.09
N GLY A 252 6.02 -11.09 -27.58
CA GLY A 252 5.14 -11.04 -28.77
C GLY A 252 5.71 -10.17 -29.88
N ALA A 253 5.13 -10.23 -31.05
CA ALA A 253 5.44 -9.28 -32.12
C ALA A 253 5.04 -7.86 -31.72
N LEU A 254 5.67 -6.83 -32.30
CA LEU A 254 5.33 -5.43 -31.98
C LEU A 254 3.84 -5.11 -32.16
N GLY A 255 3.18 -5.70 -33.14
CA GLY A 255 1.74 -5.52 -33.34
C GLY A 255 0.83 -6.15 -32.26
N GLU A 256 1.37 -6.89 -31.30
CA GLU A 256 0.62 -7.51 -30.20
C GLU A 256 0.64 -6.66 -28.91
N HIS A 257 0.99 -5.37 -29.02
CA HIS A 257 0.90 -4.43 -27.92
C HIS A 257 -0.54 -4.30 -27.39
N GLN A 258 -0.66 -3.95 -26.12
CA GLN A 258 -1.98 -3.68 -25.54
C GLN A 258 -2.52 -2.35 -26.10
N ILE A 259 -3.72 -2.39 -26.66
CA ILE A 259 -4.43 -1.17 -27.08
C ILE A 259 -5.04 -0.52 -25.85
N LEU A 260 -4.83 0.79 -25.68
CA LEU A 260 -5.43 1.60 -24.64
C LEU A 260 -6.51 2.48 -25.28
N ASP A 261 -7.78 2.11 -25.06
CA ASP A 261 -8.94 2.88 -25.53
C ASP A 261 -9.47 3.74 -24.36
N GLY A 262 -8.81 4.85 -24.12
CA GLY A 262 -9.09 5.75 -23.02
C GLY A 262 -9.01 7.23 -23.39
N LEU A 263 -9.14 8.11 -22.39
CA LEU A 263 -9.03 9.57 -22.57
C LEU A 263 -7.58 10.08 -22.42
N GLY A 264 -6.61 9.18 -22.15
CA GLY A 264 -5.20 9.50 -22.03
C GLY A 264 -4.52 9.71 -23.38
N LEU A 265 -3.25 10.14 -23.35
CA LEU A 265 -2.41 10.33 -24.55
C LEU A 265 -1.86 9.00 -25.07
N GLU A 266 -1.64 8.05 -24.19
CA GLU A 266 -1.13 6.72 -24.56
C GLU A 266 -2.25 5.90 -25.22
N ASP A 267 -2.03 5.43 -26.41
CA ASP A 267 -2.94 4.58 -27.18
C ASP A 267 -2.52 3.10 -27.21
N GLN A 268 -1.29 2.82 -26.78
CA GLN A 268 -0.73 1.47 -26.77
C GLN A 268 0.32 1.27 -25.68
N LYS A 269 0.52 0.02 -25.29
CA LYS A 269 1.46 -0.41 -24.29
C LYS A 269 2.30 -1.59 -24.79
N ARG A 270 3.60 -1.38 -24.96
CA ARG A 270 4.56 -2.42 -25.37
C ARG A 270 5.01 -3.30 -24.21
N PHE A 271 5.14 -2.74 -23.02
CA PHE A 271 5.50 -3.46 -21.80
C PHE A 271 4.32 -3.55 -20.86
N MET A 272 4.07 -4.74 -20.32
CA MET A 272 2.98 -5.01 -19.37
C MET A 272 3.49 -5.88 -18.23
N LEU A 273 3.11 -5.54 -17.00
CA LEU A 273 3.32 -6.38 -15.83
C LEU A 273 1.99 -6.65 -15.13
N HIS A 274 1.62 -7.93 -15.07
CA HIS A 274 0.45 -8.40 -14.34
C HIS A 274 0.89 -9.05 -13.03
N TYR A 275 0.30 -8.60 -11.93
CA TYR A 275 0.57 -9.10 -10.60
C TYR A 275 -0.63 -9.86 -10.08
N ASN A 276 -0.41 -11.08 -9.62
CA ASN A 276 -1.41 -11.95 -9.04
C ASN A 276 -1.04 -12.30 -7.59
N PHE A 277 -2.01 -12.10 -6.68
CA PHE A 277 -1.88 -12.39 -5.26
C PHE A 277 -2.96 -13.38 -4.82
N PRO A 278 -2.82 -14.66 -5.12
CA PRO A 278 -3.81 -15.67 -4.72
C PRO A 278 -3.82 -15.86 -3.20
N GLN A 279 -4.96 -16.27 -2.66
CA GLN A 279 -5.15 -16.38 -1.21
C GLN A 279 -4.23 -17.42 -0.56
N PHE A 280 -3.83 -18.45 -1.29
CA PHE A 280 -2.87 -19.44 -0.78
C PHE A 280 -1.50 -18.82 -0.44
N SER A 281 -1.14 -17.67 -1.03
CA SER A 281 0.12 -16.96 -0.72
C SER A 281 0.22 -16.49 0.73
N VAL A 282 -0.89 -16.40 1.43
CA VAL A 282 -0.97 -16.09 2.88
C VAL A 282 -1.55 -17.26 3.70
N GLY A 283 -1.65 -18.45 3.10
CA GLY A 283 -2.17 -19.65 3.77
C GLY A 283 -3.69 -19.69 3.90
N GLU A 284 -4.41 -18.83 3.18
CA GLU A 284 -5.87 -18.76 3.23
C GLU A 284 -6.51 -19.51 2.06
N THR A 285 -7.79 -19.87 2.23
CA THR A 285 -8.65 -20.38 1.18
C THR A 285 -9.69 -19.34 0.82
N GLY A 286 -10.12 -19.31 -0.44
CA GLY A 286 -11.14 -18.40 -0.85
C GLY A 286 -11.45 -18.43 -2.34
N ARG A 287 -12.28 -17.48 -2.78
CA ARG A 287 -12.74 -17.44 -4.16
C ARG A 287 -11.62 -16.91 -5.08
N TYR A 288 -11.26 -17.68 -6.09
CA TYR A 288 -10.39 -17.26 -7.16
C TYR A 288 -11.19 -16.46 -8.20
N GLY A 289 -10.73 -15.28 -8.57
CA GLY A 289 -11.45 -14.39 -9.47
C GLY A 289 -10.50 -13.43 -10.21
N ALA A 290 -11.06 -12.42 -10.86
CA ALA A 290 -10.28 -11.37 -11.49
C ALA A 290 -9.48 -10.57 -10.47
N PRO A 291 -8.32 -10.01 -10.84
CA PRO A 291 -7.50 -9.18 -9.96
C PRO A 291 -8.29 -8.03 -9.34
N GLY A 292 -8.15 -7.83 -8.05
CA GLY A 292 -8.72 -6.71 -7.33
C GLY A 292 -7.91 -5.42 -7.55
N ARG A 293 -8.41 -4.29 -7.03
CA ARG A 293 -7.74 -3.00 -7.19
C ARG A 293 -6.34 -2.96 -6.58
N ARG A 294 -6.11 -3.70 -5.50
CA ARG A 294 -4.78 -3.82 -4.87
C ARG A 294 -3.78 -4.51 -5.80
N GLU A 295 -4.20 -5.58 -6.45
CA GLU A 295 -3.35 -6.33 -7.39
C GLU A 295 -3.05 -5.49 -8.63
N ILE A 296 -4.03 -4.76 -9.16
CA ILE A 296 -3.84 -3.84 -10.27
C ILE A 296 -2.83 -2.74 -9.88
N GLY A 297 -2.95 -2.15 -8.70
CA GLY A 297 -2.02 -1.13 -8.21
C GLY A 297 -0.59 -1.66 -8.00
N HIS A 298 -0.44 -2.88 -7.47
CA HIS A 298 0.89 -3.51 -7.33
C HIS A 298 1.51 -3.86 -8.70
N GLY A 299 0.69 -4.29 -9.66
CA GLY A 299 1.12 -4.52 -11.05
C GLY A 299 1.63 -3.23 -11.70
N ALA A 300 0.87 -2.14 -11.58
CA ALA A 300 1.24 -0.83 -12.09
C ALA A 300 2.55 -0.30 -11.45
N LEU A 301 2.74 -0.51 -10.14
CA LEU A 301 4.00 -0.17 -9.45
C LEU A 301 5.18 -0.95 -10.03
N GLY A 302 5.03 -2.26 -10.24
CA GLY A 302 6.08 -3.11 -10.83
C GLY A 302 6.38 -2.74 -12.27
N GLU A 303 5.35 -2.47 -13.06
CA GLU A 303 5.47 -2.01 -14.44
C GLU A 303 6.24 -0.68 -14.52
N LYS A 304 5.84 0.31 -13.73
CA LYS A 304 6.50 1.62 -13.68
C LYS A 304 7.97 1.53 -13.28
N ALA A 305 8.30 0.64 -12.35
CA ALA A 305 9.68 0.41 -11.94
C ALA A 305 10.53 -0.20 -13.05
N LEU A 306 10.03 -1.23 -13.75
CA LEU A 306 10.78 -1.92 -14.80
C LEU A 306 10.85 -1.15 -16.11
N LEU A 307 9.87 -0.30 -16.42
CA LEU A 307 9.89 0.57 -17.61
C LEU A 307 11.18 1.39 -17.74
N GLN A 308 11.82 1.72 -16.60
CA GLN A 308 13.07 2.49 -16.59
C GLN A 308 14.27 1.71 -17.14
N VAL A 309 14.18 0.38 -17.21
CA VAL A 309 15.27 -0.52 -17.63
C VAL A 309 14.91 -1.39 -18.84
N ILE A 310 13.70 -1.28 -19.34
CA ILE A 310 13.28 -1.97 -20.57
C ILE A 310 14.05 -1.36 -21.76
N PRO A 311 14.71 -2.18 -22.60
CA PRO A 311 15.41 -1.69 -23.78
C PRO A 311 14.43 -1.03 -24.78
N SER A 312 14.98 -0.12 -25.59
CA SER A 312 14.20 0.56 -26.63
C SER A 312 13.63 -0.42 -27.66
N GLU A 313 12.64 0.03 -28.43
CA GLU A 313 12.04 -0.79 -29.49
C GLU A 313 13.06 -1.13 -30.59
N ASP A 314 13.97 -0.20 -30.89
CA ASP A 314 15.04 -0.42 -31.87
C ASP A 314 16.06 -1.47 -31.42
N GLU A 315 16.34 -1.54 -30.11
CA GLU A 315 17.27 -2.52 -29.54
C GLU A 315 16.63 -3.88 -29.29
N PHE A 316 15.34 -3.91 -28.94
CA PHE A 316 14.63 -5.14 -28.62
C PHE A 316 13.17 -5.07 -29.15
N PRO A 317 12.96 -5.44 -30.43
CA PRO A 317 11.69 -5.20 -31.14
C PRO A 317 10.60 -6.22 -30.81
N TYR A 318 10.26 -6.32 -29.52
CA TYR A 318 9.21 -7.21 -29.01
C TYR A 318 8.27 -6.47 -28.08
N THR A 319 7.00 -6.86 -28.10
CA THR A 319 6.07 -6.61 -27.02
C THR A 319 6.42 -7.55 -25.86
N ILE A 320 6.50 -7.04 -24.65
CA ILE A 320 6.95 -7.79 -23.45
C ILE A 320 5.81 -7.86 -22.45
N ARG A 321 5.44 -9.07 -22.06
CA ARG A 321 4.45 -9.29 -20.99
C ARG A 321 5.06 -10.11 -19.88
N VAL A 322 5.11 -9.56 -18.68
CA VAL A 322 5.52 -10.26 -17.45
C VAL A 322 4.27 -10.57 -16.63
N VAL A 323 4.14 -11.81 -16.20
CA VAL A 323 3.11 -12.24 -15.23
C VAL A 323 3.83 -12.67 -13.97
N SER A 324 3.55 -12.01 -12.85
CA SER A 324 4.12 -12.29 -11.55
C SER A 324 3.08 -12.96 -10.64
N GLU A 325 3.36 -14.19 -10.26
CA GLU A 325 2.56 -14.98 -9.32
C GLU A 325 3.23 -14.97 -7.95
N ILE A 326 2.52 -14.51 -6.93
CA ILE A 326 3.00 -14.55 -5.55
C ILE A 326 2.67 -15.91 -4.96
N LEU A 327 3.71 -16.70 -4.66
CA LEU A 327 3.55 -18.05 -4.13
C LEU A 327 3.48 -18.06 -2.60
N GLU A 328 4.19 -17.13 -1.95
CA GLU A 328 4.18 -16.95 -0.50
C GLU A 328 4.42 -15.47 -0.17
N SER A 329 3.82 -14.96 0.91
CA SER A 329 3.97 -13.55 1.30
C SER A 329 4.17 -13.35 2.80
N ASN A 330 5.26 -12.66 3.12
CA ASN A 330 5.51 -12.03 4.42
C ASN A 330 5.89 -10.55 4.22
N GLY A 331 5.06 -9.85 3.45
CA GLY A 331 5.21 -8.42 3.13
C GLY A 331 6.10 -8.11 1.92
N SER A 332 5.89 -6.95 1.34
CA SER A 332 6.61 -6.40 0.17
C SER A 332 6.69 -7.37 -1.03
N SER A 333 5.58 -8.00 -1.35
CA SER A 333 5.45 -8.92 -2.48
C SER A 333 5.59 -8.22 -3.83
N SER A 334 5.19 -6.95 -3.94
CA SER A 334 5.39 -6.15 -5.16
C SER A 334 6.89 -5.92 -5.46
N GLN A 335 7.74 -5.69 -4.45
CA GLN A 335 9.19 -5.62 -4.65
C GLN A 335 9.79 -6.97 -5.05
N ALA A 336 9.26 -8.06 -4.51
CA ALA A 336 9.66 -9.41 -4.96
C ALA A 336 9.28 -9.62 -6.43
N SER A 337 8.12 -9.11 -6.87
CA SER A 337 7.69 -9.14 -8.28
C SER A 337 8.59 -8.33 -9.20
N ILE A 338 9.05 -7.14 -8.76
CA ILE A 338 10.01 -6.34 -9.52
C ILE A 338 11.33 -7.10 -9.68
N CYS A 339 11.85 -7.70 -8.60
CA CYS A 339 13.09 -8.48 -8.66
C CYS A 339 12.94 -9.71 -9.58
N ALA A 340 11.87 -10.49 -9.42
CA ALA A 340 11.62 -11.66 -10.27
C ALA A 340 11.36 -11.26 -11.74
N GLY A 341 10.60 -10.18 -11.98
CA GLY A 341 10.35 -9.66 -13.31
C GLY A 341 11.60 -9.15 -14.03
N CYS A 342 12.52 -8.52 -13.29
CA CYS A 342 13.79 -8.07 -13.83
C CYS A 342 14.71 -9.27 -14.24
N MET A 343 14.54 -10.42 -13.61
CA MET A 343 15.34 -11.63 -13.86
C MET A 343 14.71 -12.55 -14.91
N SER A 344 13.44 -12.41 -15.19
CA SER A 344 12.71 -13.25 -16.12
C SER A 344 12.84 -12.75 -17.56
#